data_3c64fe899c195fe7b4d1c7d5d49326d4
#
_entry.id   3c64fe899c195fe7b4d1c7d5d49326d4
#
_cell.length_a   1.000
_cell.length_b   1.000
_cell.length_c   1.000
_cell.angle_alpha   90.00
_cell.angle_beta   90.00
_cell.angle_gamma   90.00
#
_symmetry.space_group_name_H-M   'P 1'
#
loop_
_entity.id
_entity.type
_entity.pdbx_description
1 polymer ?
#
loop_
_entity_poly.entity_id
_entity_poly.type
_entity_poly.pdbx_seq_one_letter_code
_entity_poly.pdbx_strand_id
1 'polypeptide(L)'
;KGCCSLMEDNFKLEVISPEKIIFSNNVKMVTLPSYEGDMSVLRHHISIITFLRPGIINVEKNDRNFENFFVEDGTVEYFNDSLSVLSTSVTNIKDISKDFLDNLSKKTQSKLDKKDITDHDRYILNRKLDVLKDIRI
;
A
#
# COMPACT_ATOMS: atom_id res chain seq x y z
N LYS A 1 -0.23 9.59 -32.03
CA LYS A 1 1.04 9.80 -31.32
C LYS A 1 0.86 10.01 -29.83
N GLY A 2 -0.16 10.79 -29.44
CA GLY A 2 -0.43 11.00 -28.03
C GLY A 2 -0.77 9.74 -27.27
N CYS A 3 -1.48 8.82 -27.92
CA CYS A 3 -1.85 7.56 -27.29
C CYS A 3 -0.64 6.69 -27.00
N CYS A 4 0.33 6.66 -27.93
CA CYS A 4 1.54 5.89 -27.75
C CYS A 4 2.39 6.42 -26.59
N SER A 5 2.48 7.75 -26.47
CA SER A 5 3.23 8.37 -25.37
C SER A 5 2.64 8.01 -24.01
N LEU A 6 1.30 8.03 -23.92
CA LEU A 6 0.62 7.67 -22.67
C LEU A 6 0.86 6.22 -22.28
N MET A 7 0.89 5.31 -23.24
CA MET A 7 1.15 3.91 -22.99
C MET A 7 2.61 3.66 -22.63
N GLU A 8 3.52 4.46 -23.16
CA GLU A 8 4.94 4.32 -22.87
C GLU A 8 5.29 4.70 -21.45
N ASP A 9 4.48 5.53 -20.80
CA ASP A 9 4.71 5.98 -19.44
C ASP A 9 4.14 5.03 -18.39
N ASN A 10 3.53 3.95 -18.81
CA ASN A 10 2.87 3.01 -17.91
C ASN A 10 3.74 1.81 -17.61
N PHE A 11 3.49 1.23 -16.45
CA PHE A 11 4.08 -0.05 -16.05
C PHE A 11 2.99 -0.90 -15.42
N LYS A 12 3.25 -2.19 -15.27
CA LYS A 12 2.27 -3.10 -14.71
C LYS A 12 2.33 -3.08 -13.20
N LEU A 13 1.16 -3.01 -12.55
CA LEU A 13 1.02 -3.16 -11.12
C LEU A 13 0.13 -4.35 -10.83
N GLU A 14 0.59 -5.22 -9.94
CA GLU A 14 -0.23 -6.29 -9.37
C GLU A 14 -0.18 -6.20 -7.86
N VAL A 15 -1.35 -6.15 -7.23
CA VAL A 15 -1.49 -6.22 -5.78
C VAL A 15 -2.13 -7.55 -5.48
N ILE A 16 -1.42 -8.41 -4.77
CA ILE A 16 -1.79 -9.82 -4.61
C ILE A 16 -1.87 -10.17 -3.13
N SER A 17 -2.97 -10.81 -2.75
CA SER A 17 -3.09 -11.47 -1.44
C SER A 17 -2.97 -12.98 -1.66
N PRO A 18 -2.75 -13.77 -0.60
CA PRO A 18 -2.67 -15.22 -0.74
C PRO A 18 -3.89 -15.86 -1.37
N GLU A 19 -5.04 -15.20 -1.26
CA GLU A 19 -6.31 -15.76 -1.72
C GLU A 19 -6.69 -15.34 -3.12
N LYS A 20 -6.26 -14.14 -3.56
CA LYS A 20 -6.70 -13.58 -4.84
C LYS A 20 -5.83 -12.42 -5.28
N ILE A 21 -5.98 -12.06 -6.54
CA ILE A 21 -5.40 -10.83 -7.07
C ILE A 21 -6.39 -9.71 -6.75
N ILE A 22 -5.91 -8.71 -5.99
CA ILE A 22 -6.75 -7.60 -5.57
C ILE A 22 -6.82 -6.51 -6.63
N PHE A 23 -5.70 -6.28 -7.32
CA PHE A 23 -5.60 -5.28 -8.35
C PHE A 23 -4.58 -5.73 -9.38
N SER A 24 -4.88 -5.55 -10.65
CA SER A 24 -3.96 -5.85 -11.74
C SER A 24 -4.29 -4.94 -12.91
N ASN A 25 -3.39 -4.01 -13.23
CA ASN A 25 -3.61 -3.07 -14.31
C ASN A 25 -2.32 -2.34 -14.63
N ASN A 26 -2.30 -1.66 -15.76
CA ASN A 26 -1.24 -0.72 -16.08
C ASN A 26 -1.50 0.59 -15.38
N VAL A 27 -0.47 1.16 -14.77
CA VAL A 27 -0.57 2.37 -13.97
C VAL A 27 0.56 3.33 -14.31
N LYS A 28 0.38 4.58 -13.92
CA LYS A 28 1.35 5.63 -14.21
C LYS A 28 2.35 5.82 -13.08
N MET A 29 1.89 5.78 -11.84
CA MET A 29 2.73 5.98 -10.68
C MET A 29 2.12 5.28 -9.47
N VAL A 30 2.98 4.75 -8.61
CA VAL A 30 2.57 4.14 -7.35
C VAL A 30 3.43 4.71 -6.23
N THR A 31 2.79 5.19 -5.18
CA THR A 31 3.48 5.63 -3.98
C THR A 31 3.26 4.61 -2.88
N LEU A 32 4.34 4.15 -2.28
CA LEU A 32 4.34 3.02 -1.34
C LEU A 32 4.88 3.46 0.02
N PRO A 33 4.26 2.99 1.12
CA PRO A 33 4.77 3.25 2.47
C PRO A 33 5.84 2.21 2.83
N SER A 34 7.08 2.45 2.45
CA SER A 34 8.17 1.53 2.79
C SER A 34 8.77 1.87 4.15
N TYR A 35 9.54 0.93 4.70
CA TYR A 35 10.23 1.16 5.98
C TYR A 35 11.24 2.29 5.91
N GLU A 36 11.73 2.61 4.72
CA GLU A 36 12.69 3.67 4.50
C GLU A 36 12.02 5.03 4.26
N GLY A 37 10.69 5.06 4.23
CA GLY A 37 9.91 6.24 3.93
C GLY A 37 9.00 6.02 2.74
N ASP A 38 8.21 7.01 2.40
CA ASP A 38 7.34 6.91 1.23
C ASP A 38 8.20 6.89 -0.03
N MET A 39 7.86 5.98 -0.94
CA MET A 39 8.61 5.76 -2.16
C MET A 39 7.68 5.80 -3.36
N SER A 40 8.04 6.60 -4.36
CA SER A 40 7.26 6.67 -5.60
C SER A 40 7.94 5.86 -6.69
N VAL A 41 7.16 5.05 -7.37
CA VAL A 41 7.63 4.19 -8.47
C VAL A 41 6.99 4.66 -9.75
N LEU A 42 7.84 4.89 -10.76
CA LEU A 42 7.41 5.23 -12.10
C LEU A 42 8.05 4.22 -13.06
N ARG A 43 7.63 4.29 -14.33
CA ARG A 43 8.24 3.44 -15.34
C ARG A 43 9.76 3.62 -15.36
N HIS A 44 10.47 2.56 -15.65
CA HIS A 44 11.95 2.52 -15.70
C HIS A 44 12.61 2.74 -14.34
N HIS A 45 11.88 2.55 -13.25
CA HIS A 45 12.49 2.53 -11.94
C HIS A 45 13.53 1.41 -11.87
N ILE A 46 14.59 1.61 -11.10
CA ILE A 46 15.58 0.56 -10.89
C ILE A 46 14.93 -0.62 -10.18
N SER A 47 15.47 -1.81 -10.39
CA SER A 47 14.98 -3.00 -9.70
C SER A 47 15.15 -2.84 -8.20
N ILE A 48 14.12 -3.21 -7.45
CA ILE A 48 14.12 -3.05 -6.01
C ILE A 48 13.25 -4.11 -5.36
N ILE A 49 13.65 -4.53 -4.17
CA ILE A 49 12.84 -5.33 -3.27
C ILE A 49 12.79 -4.57 -1.96
N THR A 50 11.60 -4.32 -1.44
CA THR A 50 11.45 -3.62 -0.18
C THR A 50 10.25 -4.14 0.58
N PHE A 51 10.13 -3.71 1.83
CA PHE A 51 9.03 -4.13 2.70
C PHE A 51 8.18 -2.93 3.06
N LEU A 52 6.88 -3.18 3.20
CA LEU A 52 5.92 -2.15 3.54
C LEU A 52 5.69 -2.09 5.04
N ARG A 53 5.51 -0.87 5.54
CA ARG A 53 5.02 -0.59 6.88
C ARG A 53 3.55 -0.18 6.76
N PRO A 54 2.80 -0.13 7.87
CA PRO A 54 1.41 0.29 7.79
C PRO A 54 1.28 1.64 7.10
N GLY A 55 0.41 1.72 6.13
CA GLY A 55 0.22 2.95 5.38
C GLY A 55 -0.75 2.78 4.24
N ILE A 56 -0.77 3.78 3.36
CA ILE A 56 -1.65 3.81 2.21
C ILE A 56 -0.81 3.72 0.95
N ILE A 57 -1.17 2.78 0.08
CA ILE A 57 -0.62 2.70 -1.26
C ILE A 57 -1.48 3.59 -2.15
N ASN A 58 -0.85 4.59 -2.78
CA ASN A 58 -1.54 5.46 -3.71
C ASN A 58 -1.17 5.05 -5.13
N VAL A 59 -2.18 4.73 -5.93
CA VAL A 59 -2.00 4.30 -7.31
C VAL A 59 -2.60 5.36 -8.23
N GLU A 60 -1.78 5.93 -9.07
CA GLU A 60 -2.25 6.83 -10.11
C GLU A 60 -2.37 6.04 -11.41
N LYS A 61 -3.61 5.88 -11.85
CA LYS A 61 -3.91 5.28 -13.14
C LYS A 61 -3.89 6.36 -14.21
N ASN A 62 -4.23 6.01 -15.43
CA ASN A 62 -4.35 6.97 -16.50
C ASN A 62 -5.55 7.91 -16.26
N ASP A 63 -5.53 9.07 -16.88
CA ASP A 63 -6.64 10.04 -16.86
C ASP A 63 -6.93 10.59 -15.48
N ARG A 64 -5.90 10.70 -14.65
CA ARG A 64 -6.00 11.26 -13.28
C ARG A 64 -6.93 10.46 -12.37
N ASN A 65 -7.10 9.19 -12.67
CA ASN A 65 -7.84 8.29 -11.79
C ASN A 65 -6.90 7.70 -10.75
N PHE A 66 -7.39 7.64 -9.52
CA PHE A 66 -6.59 7.16 -8.40
C PHE A 66 -7.29 5.99 -7.72
N GLU A 67 -6.49 5.03 -7.24
CA GLU A 67 -6.94 3.98 -6.34
C GLU A 67 -6.03 3.98 -5.13
N ASN A 68 -6.61 3.78 -3.98
CA ASN A 68 -5.87 3.79 -2.73
C ASN A 68 -6.16 2.52 -1.95
N PHE A 69 -5.11 1.94 -1.38
CA PHE A 69 -5.23 0.72 -0.60
C PHE A 69 -4.57 0.92 0.76
N PHE A 70 -5.27 0.50 1.80
CA PHE A 70 -4.68 0.42 3.12
C PHE A 70 -3.98 -0.92 3.27
N VAL A 71 -2.73 -0.90 3.73
CA VAL A 71 -1.95 -2.10 3.99
C VAL A 71 -1.33 -2.02 5.37
N GLU A 72 -1.16 -3.18 6.00
CA GLU A 72 -0.49 -3.26 7.30
C GLU A 72 0.97 -3.70 7.13
N ASP A 73 1.23 -4.52 6.14
CA ASP A 73 2.57 -5.00 5.81
C ASP A 73 2.60 -5.46 4.36
N GLY A 74 3.73 -5.90 3.91
CA GLY A 74 3.84 -6.48 2.59
C GLY A 74 5.26 -6.47 2.07
N THR A 75 5.43 -7.19 0.96
CA THR A 75 6.69 -7.25 0.21
C THR A 75 6.44 -6.66 -1.17
N VAL A 76 7.37 -5.85 -1.62
CA VAL A 76 7.28 -5.18 -2.92
C VAL A 76 8.49 -5.53 -3.74
N GLU A 77 8.24 -5.89 -5.00
CA GLU A 77 9.31 -6.15 -5.96
C GLU A 77 9.01 -5.38 -7.24
N TYR A 78 9.98 -4.59 -7.69
CA TYR A 78 9.93 -3.96 -9.00
C TYR A 78 11.05 -4.53 -9.86
N PHE A 79 10.67 -5.06 -11.01
CA PHE A 79 11.62 -5.61 -11.96
C PHE A 79 11.03 -5.51 -13.36
N ASN A 80 11.80 -4.94 -14.27
CA ASN A 80 11.48 -4.94 -15.71
C ASN A 80 10.07 -4.36 -15.98
N ASP A 81 9.82 -3.16 -15.45
CA ASP A 81 8.55 -2.42 -15.62
C ASP A 81 7.32 -3.17 -15.07
N SER A 82 7.55 -3.99 -14.05
CA SER A 82 6.48 -4.69 -13.38
C SER A 82 6.64 -4.57 -11.87
N LEU A 83 5.62 -4.05 -11.20
CA LEU A 83 5.60 -3.87 -9.76
C LEU A 83 4.63 -4.88 -9.15
N SER A 84 5.15 -5.71 -8.26
CA SER A 84 4.34 -6.70 -7.55
C SER A 84 4.31 -6.36 -6.06
N VAL A 85 3.12 -6.28 -5.51
CA VAL A 85 2.89 -6.06 -4.08
C VAL A 85 2.21 -7.28 -3.51
N LEU A 86 2.86 -7.93 -2.56
CA LEU A 86 2.33 -9.12 -1.89
C LEU A 86 2.02 -8.76 -0.44
N SER A 87 0.76 -8.91 -0.04
CA SER A 87 0.36 -8.59 1.33
C SER A 87 -0.83 -9.46 1.75
N THR A 88 -0.87 -9.81 3.02
CA THR A 88 -2.01 -10.52 3.59
C THR A 88 -3.12 -9.58 4.05
N SER A 89 -2.84 -8.28 4.10
CA SER A 89 -3.72 -7.30 4.71
C SER A 89 -3.89 -6.07 3.82
N VAL A 90 -4.53 -6.26 2.67
CA VAL A 90 -4.80 -5.16 1.72
C VAL A 90 -6.30 -4.91 1.69
N THR A 91 -6.69 -3.65 1.85
CA THR A 91 -8.09 -3.27 1.75
C THR A 91 -8.19 -2.00 0.91
N ASN A 92 -9.04 -2.03 -0.10
CA ASN A 92 -9.31 -0.83 -0.89
C ASN A 92 -10.00 0.19 0.02
N ILE A 93 -9.55 1.44 -0.01
CA ILE A 93 -10.11 2.50 0.84
C ILE A 93 -11.62 2.63 0.64
N LYS A 94 -12.12 2.40 -0.57
CA LYS A 94 -13.55 2.49 -0.87
C LYS A 94 -14.36 1.44 -0.12
N ASP A 95 -13.74 0.34 0.28
CA ASP A 95 -14.41 -0.75 0.96
C ASP A 95 -14.30 -0.66 2.48
N ILE A 96 -13.61 0.36 2.99
CA ILE A 96 -13.42 0.54 4.42
C ILE A 96 -14.64 1.24 5.01
N SER A 97 -15.25 0.61 6.01
CA SER A 97 -16.36 1.19 6.75
C SER A 97 -15.86 1.80 8.05
N LYS A 98 -16.72 2.64 8.66
CA LYS A 98 -16.41 3.21 9.97
C LYS A 98 -16.23 2.10 11.02
N ASP A 99 -17.09 1.07 10.96
CA ASP A 99 -16.99 -0.06 11.89
C ASP A 99 -15.66 -0.79 11.73
N PHE A 100 -15.20 -0.97 10.50
CA PHE A 100 -13.91 -1.58 10.24
C PHE A 100 -12.79 -0.78 10.90
N LEU A 101 -12.82 0.55 10.73
CA LEU A 101 -11.81 1.43 11.33
C LEU A 101 -11.84 1.38 12.85
N ASP A 102 -13.03 1.44 13.42
CA ASP A 102 -13.19 1.43 14.88
C ASP A 102 -12.68 0.11 15.47
N ASN A 103 -13.06 -1.00 14.86
CA ASN A 103 -12.65 -2.32 15.33
C ASN A 103 -11.14 -2.52 15.22
N LEU A 104 -10.56 -2.10 14.10
CA LEU A 104 -9.13 -2.25 13.88
C LEU A 104 -8.34 -1.33 14.81
N SER A 105 -8.83 -0.12 15.04
CA SER A 105 -8.21 0.81 15.98
C SER A 105 -8.20 0.26 17.40
N LYS A 106 -9.31 -0.32 17.84
CA LYS A 106 -9.40 -0.93 19.17
C LYS A 106 -8.46 -2.11 19.32
N LYS A 107 -8.40 -2.98 18.32
CA LYS A 107 -7.48 -4.11 18.34
C LYS A 107 -6.02 -3.65 18.41
N THR A 108 -5.70 -2.63 17.65
CA THR A 108 -4.33 -2.10 17.61
C THR A 108 -3.98 -1.47 18.95
N GLN A 109 -4.88 -0.70 19.53
CA GLN A 109 -4.65 -0.08 20.83
C GLN A 109 -4.48 -1.14 21.94
N SER A 110 -5.27 -2.20 21.89
CA SER A 110 -5.16 -3.30 22.85
C SER A 110 -3.78 -3.95 22.79
N LYS A 111 -3.23 -4.12 21.58
CA LYS A 111 -1.88 -4.67 21.44
C LYS A 111 -0.81 -3.72 21.97
N LEU A 112 -1.00 -2.41 21.78
CA LEU A 112 -0.08 -1.40 22.30
C LEU A 112 -0.06 -1.38 23.82
N ASP A 113 -1.19 -1.65 24.45
CA ASP A 113 -1.33 -1.59 25.89
C ASP A 113 -0.67 -2.78 26.60
N LYS A 114 -0.24 -3.79 25.86
CA LYS A 114 0.47 -4.92 26.44
C LYS A 114 1.87 -4.50 26.86
N LYS A 115 2.33 -5.01 28.02
CA LYS A 115 3.58 -4.57 28.62
C LYS A 115 4.83 -5.22 27.99
N ASP A 116 4.67 -6.32 27.32
CA ASP A 116 5.78 -7.13 26.82
C ASP A 116 6.01 -7.05 25.31
N ILE A 117 5.54 -5.97 24.69
CA ILE A 117 5.77 -5.78 23.25
C ILE A 117 7.17 -5.20 23.01
N THR A 118 7.75 -5.55 21.87
CA THR A 118 9.06 -5.05 21.47
C THR A 118 8.96 -3.61 20.99
N ASP A 119 10.09 -2.91 20.93
CA ASP A 119 10.13 -1.55 20.37
C ASP A 119 9.71 -1.53 18.91
N HIS A 120 10.09 -2.57 18.15
CA HIS A 120 9.68 -2.70 16.77
C HIS A 120 8.15 -2.82 16.64
N ASP A 121 7.55 -3.69 17.46
CA ASP A 121 6.09 -3.87 17.46
C ASP A 121 5.39 -2.58 17.85
N ARG A 122 5.92 -1.87 18.82
CA ARG A 122 5.37 -0.58 19.24
C ARG A 122 5.41 0.44 18.10
N TYR A 123 6.52 0.49 17.36
CA TYR A 123 6.64 1.37 16.19
C TYR A 123 5.58 1.06 15.14
N ILE A 124 5.43 -0.22 14.79
CA ILE A 124 4.48 -0.66 13.76
C ILE A 124 3.04 -0.36 14.18
N LEU A 125 2.69 -0.64 15.44
CA LEU A 125 1.35 -0.42 15.95
C LEU A 125 1.01 1.07 16.00
N ASN A 126 1.96 1.91 16.39
CA ASN A 126 1.75 3.37 16.39
C ASN A 126 1.57 3.90 14.99
N ARG A 127 2.36 3.43 14.02
CA ARG A 127 2.20 3.79 12.62
C ARG A 127 0.81 3.42 12.13
N LYS A 128 0.36 2.23 12.47
CA LYS A 128 -0.94 1.74 12.07
C LYS A 128 -2.07 2.62 12.61
N LEU A 129 -1.99 2.99 13.89
CA LEU A 129 -2.98 3.90 14.47
C LEU A 129 -2.99 5.26 13.80
N ASP A 130 -1.82 5.82 13.50
CA ASP A 130 -1.73 7.11 12.84
C ASP A 130 -2.36 7.07 11.45
N VAL A 131 -2.11 6.01 10.70
CA VAL A 131 -2.69 5.84 9.36
C VAL A 131 -4.21 5.68 9.46
N LEU A 132 -4.69 4.91 10.42
CA LEU A 132 -6.14 4.71 10.60
C LEU A 132 -6.85 6.01 10.93
N LYS A 133 -6.22 6.89 11.69
CA LYS A 133 -6.79 8.21 12.01
C LYS A 133 -6.89 9.11 10.78
N ASP A 134 -6.00 8.93 9.81
CA ASP A 134 -5.97 9.75 8.61
C ASP A 134 -6.94 9.27 7.54
N ILE A 135 -7.46 8.05 7.66
CA ILE A 135 -8.45 7.55 6.71
C ILE A 135 -9.79 8.22 6.98
N ARG A 136 -10.30 8.87 5.95
CA ARG A 136 -11.60 9.56 6.04
C ARG A 136 -12.63 8.83 5.21
N ILE A 137 -13.79 8.73 5.79
CA ILE A 137 -14.92 8.03 5.17
C ILE A 137 -16.04 9.01 4.92
#